data_f39f39b790aee0486a04e5a106fbe074
#
_entry.id   f39f39b790aee0486a04e5a106fbe074
#
_cell.length_a   1.000
_cell.length_b   1.000
_cell.length_c   1.000
_cell.angle_alpha   90.00
_cell.angle_beta   90.00
_cell.angle_gamma   90.00
#
_symmetry.space_group_name_H-M   'P 1'
#
loop_
_entity.id
_entity.type
_entity.pdbx_description
1 polymer ?
#
loop_
_entity_poly.entity_id
_entity_poly.type
_entity_poly.pdbx_seq_one_letter_code
_entity_poly.pdbx_strand_id
1 'polypeptide(L)'
;MTTSEKQRQQQAELQKKLWSIANDLRGNMDANEFKNYILGLIFYRFLSEKVEETSARLLAEDNITYSEAMNNEDYRPIVEKELIQRIGFVIEPENLFSNLKAKIENQTFEIEDLSNAIKNVENSTRGHESEDDFIHLFDDMDLNSSRLGNTNAARTKLIGKVMMNISTLPFVHSDLEIDMLGDAYEYLIGQFAANAGKKAGEFYTPQQVSTILAKIVTDGKEDLRSVYDPTCGSGSLLLRVGREAKVRNYYGQEYNLSLI
;
A
#
# COMPACT_ATOMS: atom_id res chain seq x y z
N MET A 1 -27.27 7.69 10.33
CA MET A 1 -26.13 6.77 10.46
C MET A 1 -25.07 7.46 11.30
N THR A 2 -24.62 6.83 12.36
CA THR A 2 -23.51 7.34 13.16
C THR A 2 -22.20 7.15 12.38
N THR A 3 -21.15 7.93 12.68
CA THR A 3 -19.83 7.81 12.05
C THR A 3 -19.31 6.36 12.14
N SER A 4 -19.53 5.70 13.28
CA SER A 4 -19.15 4.29 13.51
C SER A 4 -19.90 3.28 12.62
N GLU A 5 -21.19 3.53 12.31
CA GLU A 5 -21.97 2.66 11.40
C GLU A 5 -21.49 2.79 9.96
N LYS A 6 -21.18 4.01 9.53
CA LYS A 6 -20.65 4.28 8.19
C LYS A 6 -19.27 3.62 7.99
N GLN A 7 -18.38 3.70 8.98
CA GLN A 7 -17.08 3.04 8.95
C GLN A 7 -17.20 1.52 8.86
N ARG A 8 -18.07 0.88 9.68
CA ARG A 8 -18.32 -0.56 9.63
C ARG A 8 -18.85 -1.02 8.27
N GLN A 9 -19.73 -0.23 7.67
CA GLN A 9 -20.29 -0.53 6.36
C GLN A 9 -19.21 -0.45 5.26
N GLN A 10 -18.36 0.59 5.30
CA GLN A 10 -17.22 0.76 4.38
C GLN A 10 -16.22 -0.39 4.52
N GLN A 11 -15.90 -0.78 5.74
CA GLN A 11 -15.00 -1.91 6.02
C GLN A 11 -15.58 -3.24 5.49
N ALA A 12 -16.86 -3.50 5.70
CA ALA A 12 -17.52 -4.72 5.18
C ALA A 12 -17.54 -4.74 3.64
N GLU A 13 -17.76 -3.60 3.00
CA GLU A 13 -17.72 -3.48 1.54
C GLU A 13 -16.29 -3.70 1.00
N LEU A 14 -15.30 -3.12 1.63
CA LEU A 14 -13.88 -3.34 1.31
C LEU A 14 -13.52 -4.83 1.40
N GLN A 15 -13.85 -5.48 2.51
CA GLN A 15 -13.59 -6.91 2.74
C GLN A 15 -14.25 -7.79 1.67
N LYS A 16 -15.50 -7.49 1.31
CA LYS A 16 -16.23 -8.22 0.25
C LYS A 16 -15.55 -8.07 -1.11
N LYS A 17 -15.11 -6.86 -1.46
CA LYS A 17 -14.39 -6.60 -2.72
C LYS A 17 -13.04 -7.29 -2.75
N LEU A 18 -12.25 -7.19 -1.68
CA LEU A 18 -10.97 -7.87 -1.55
C LEU A 18 -11.10 -9.39 -1.69
N TRP A 19 -12.14 -9.97 -1.07
CA TRP A 19 -12.42 -11.39 -1.21
C TRP A 19 -12.81 -11.79 -2.64
N SER A 20 -13.55 -10.93 -3.35
CA SER A 20 -13.88 -11.14 -4.77
C SER A 20 -12.62 -11.13 -5.63
N ILE A 21 -11.71 -10.16 -5.41
CA ILE A 21 -10.42 -10.08 -6.12
C ILE A 21 -9.58 -11.34 -5.86
N ALA A 22 -9.51 -11.77 -4.59
CA ALA A 22 -8.81 -12.99 -4.21
C ALA A 22 -9.39 -14.24 -4.90
N ASN A 23 -10.72 -14.34 -5.05
CA ASN A 23 -11.36 -15.45 -5.76
C ASN A 23 -11.06 -15.45 -7.26
N ASP A 24 -10.90 -14.29 -7.87
CA ASP A 24 -10.54 -14.18 -9.31
C ASP A 24 -9.15 -14.75 -9.61
N LEU A 25 -8.27 -14.73 -8.63
CA LEU A 25 -6.92 -15.30 -8.72
C LEU A 25 -6.83 -16.77 -8.30
N ARG A 26 -7.88 -17.30 -7.64
CA ARG A 26 -7.97 -18.71 -7.26
C ARG A 26 -7.93 -19.60 -8.49
N GLY A 27 -7.03 -20.56 -8.46
CA GLY A 27 -6.87 -21.56 -9.52
C GLY A 27 -5.57 -21.45 -10.30
N ASN A 28 -4.87 -20.31 -10.22
CA ASN A 28 -3.58 -20.11 -10.87
C ASN A 28 -2.40 -20.19 -9.88
N MET A 29 -2.61 -19.86 -8.60
CA MET A 29 -1.57 -19.86 -7.59
C MET A 29 -2.11 -20.09 -6.16
N ASP A 30 -1.21 -20.40 -5.23
CA ASP A 30 -1.52 -20.56 -3.80
C ASP A 30 -2.03 -19.24 -3.19
N ALA A 31 -2.90 -19.36 -2.19
CA ALA A 31 -3.47 -18.24 -1.46
C ALA A 31 -2.41 -17.28 -0.86
N ASN A 32 -1.29 -17.82 -0.37
CA ASN A 32 -0.20 -17.02 0.18
C ASN A 32 0.55 -16.20 -0.88
N GLU A 33 0.58 -16.67 -2.11
CA GLU A 33 1.32 -16.03 -3.18
C GLU A 33 0.56 -14.87 -3.80
N PHE A 34 -0.72 -15.07 -4.12
CA PHE A 34 -1.48 -13.96 -4.69
C PHE A 34 -1.81 -12.84 -3.68
N LYS A 35 -1.70 -13.11 -2.38
CA LYS A 35 -1.76 -12.08 -1.33
C LYS A 35 -0.75 -10.97 -1.61
N ASN A 36 0.51 -11.32 -1.91
CA ASN A 36 1.57 -10.37 -2.16
C ASN A 36 1.28 -9.47 -3.37
N TYR A 37 0.69 -10.02 -4.44
CA TYR A 37 0.27 -9.21 -5.60
C TYR A 37 -0.87 -8.25 -5.25
N ILE A 38 -1.88 -8.69 -4.51
CA ILE A 38 -2.99 -7.83 -4.11
C ILE A 38 -2.49 -6.71 -3.21
N LEU A 39 -1.70 -7.05 -2.17
CA LEU A 39 -1.17 -6.06 -1.22
C LEU A 39 -0.21 -5.09 -1.90
N GLY A 40 0.72 -5.58 -2.72
CA GLY A 40 1.66 -4.74 -3.46
C GLY A 40 0.94 -3.78 -4.42
N LEU A 41 -0.08 -4.23 -5.13
CA LEU A 41 -0.85 -3.38 -6.04
C LEU A 41 -1.74 -2.36 -5.31
N ILE A 42 -2.32 -2.73 -4.17
CA ILE A 42 -3.05 -1.80 -3.30
C ILE A 42 -2.10 -0.71 -2.79
N PHE A 43 -0.92 -1.12 -2.34
CA PHE A 43 0.07 -0.19 -1.84
C PHE A 43 0.62 0.71 -2.95
N TYR A 44 0.91 0.16 -4.13
CA TYR A 44 1.31 0.95 -5.29
C TYR A 44 0.24 1.99 -5.68
N ARG A 45 -1.03 1.62 -5.66
CA ARG A 45 -2.13 2.55 -5.86
C ARG A 45 -2.12 3.67 -4.82
N PHE A 46 -1.95 3.33 -3.54
CA PHE A 46 -1.86 4.32 -2.46
C PHE A 46 -0.71 5.31 -2.68
N LEU A 47 0.49 4.81 -3.01
CA LEU A 47 1.63 5.67 -3.31
C LEU A 47 1.33 6.62 -4.48
N SER A 48 0.75 6.09 -5.56
CA SER A 48 0.37 6.88 -6.73
C SER A 48 -0.63 7.99 -6.40
N GLU A 49 -1.72 7.66 -5.71
CA GLU A 49 -2.72 8.63 -5.29
C GLU A 49 -2.11 9.68 -4.33
N LYS A 50 -1.13 9.30 -3.52
CA LYS A 50 -0.41 10.23 -2.64
C LYS A 50 0.43 11.24 -3.42
N VAL A 51 1.07 10.82 -4.51
CA VAL A 51 1.76 11.73 -5.44
C VAL A 51 0.75 12.68 -6.09
N GLU A 52 -0.36 12.16 -6.63
CA GLU A 52 -1.40 12.97 -7.28
C GLU A 52 -1.98 14.03 -6.31
N GLU A 53 -2.29 13.65 -5.09
CA GLU A 53 -2.81 14.55 -4.06
C GLU A 53 -1.79 15.62 -3.68
N THR A 54 -0.53 15.22 -3.45
CA THR A 54 0.53 16.14 -3.01
C THR A 54 0.89 17.13 -4.12
N SER A 55 1.06 16.64 -5.35
CA SER A 55 1.35 17.49 -6.50
C SER A 55 0.19 18.44 -6.83
N ALA A 56 -1.07 18.01 -6.73
CA ALA A 56 -2.22 18.86 -6.91
C ALA A 56 -2.25 20.03 -5.91
N ARG A 57 -1.88 19.79 -4.64
CA ARG A 57 -1.75 20.88 -3.65
C ARG A 57 -0.59 21.82 -3.94
N LEU A 58 0.55 21.27 -4.39
CA LEU A 58 1.74 22.07 -4.73
C LEU A 58 1.50 23.00 -5.90
N LEU A 59 0.77 22.54 -6.92
CA LEU A 59 0.55 23.21 -8.18
C LEU A 59 -0.78 23.99 -8.24
N ALA A 60 -1.53 24.04 -7.14
CA ALA A 60 -2.87 24.64 -7.11
C ALA A 60 -2.89 26.12 -7.53
N GLU A 61 -1.86 26.89 -7.16
CA GLU A 61 -1.77 28.32 -7.48
C GLU A 61 -1.30 28.57 -8.92
N ASP A 62 -0.50 27.64 -9.48
CA ASP A 62 0.05 27.76 -10.84
C ASP A 62 -0.93 27.30 -11.92
N ASN A 63 -2.01 26.61 -11.53
CA ASN A 63 -3.05 26.10 -12.43
C ASN A 63 -2.50 25.21 -13.57
N ILE A 64 -1.47 24.42 -13.27
CA ILE A 64 -0.87 23.43 -14.18
C ILE A 64 -1.04 22.01 -13.58
N THR A 65 -1.12 21.04 -14.45
CA THR A 65 -1.21 19.63 -14.04
C THR A 65 0.15 19.08 -13.64
N TYR A 66 0.14 17.99 -12.85
CA TYR A 66 1.38 17.27 -12.51
C TYR A 66 2.17 16.84 -13.75
N SER A 67 1.48 16.33 -14.77
CA SER A 67 2.12 15.92 -16.03
C SER A 67 2.77 17.09 -16.75
N GLU A 68 2.11 18.24 -16.80
CA GLU A 68 2.69 19.46 -17.42
C GLU A 68 3.90 19.96 -16.64
N ALA A 69 3.84 19.96 -15.31
CA ALA A 69 4.94 20.35 -14.45
C ALA A 69 6.17 19.44 -14.61
N MET A 70 5.96 18.13 -14.66
CA MET A 70 7.04 17.15 -14.84
C MET A 70 7.66 17.16 -16.24
N ASN A 71 6.95 17.64 -17.24
CA ASN A 71 7.48 17.85 -18.60
C ASN A 71 8.10 19.24 -18.81
N ASN A 72 8.09 20.10 -17.81
CA ASN A 72 8.63 21.45 -17.87
C ASN A 72 9.97 21.53 -17.13
N GLU A 73 11.03 22.00 -17.80
CA GLU A 73 12.40 22.04 -17.24
C GLU A 73 12.53 22.93 -16.00
N ASP A 74 11.70 23.98 -15.86
CA ASP A 74 11.73 24.89 -14.72
C ASP A 74 10.95 24.34 -13.52
N TYR A 75 9.82 23.68 -13.75
CA TYR A 75 8.97 23.14 -12.69
C TYR A 75 9.44 21.77 -12.16
N ARG A 76 9.91 20.90 -13.03
CA ARG A 76 10.30 19.53 -12.67
C ARG A 76 11.22 19.45 -11.44
N PRO A 77 12.35 20.17 -11.37
CA PRO A 77 13.26 20.07 -10.22
C PRO A 77 12.62 20.53 -8.91
N ILE A 78 11.70 21.49 -8.99
CA ILE A 78 10.98 22.02 -7.83
C ILE A 78 9.99 20.98 -7.31
N VAL A 79 9.20 20.40 -8.20
CA VAL A 79 8.18 19.40 -7.87
C VAL A 79 8.82 18.13 -7.32
N GLU A 80 9.87 17.61 -7.96
CA GLU A 80 10.61 16.44 -7.48
C GLU A 80 11.16 16.65 -6.07
N LYS A 81 11.81 17.80 -5.84
CA LYS A 81 12.33 18.15 -4.51
C LYS A 81 11.25 18.21 -3.44
N GLU A 82 10.13 18.86 -3.74
CA GLU A 82 9.02 18.98 -2.80
C GLU A 82 8.36 17.62 -2.52
N LEU A 83 8.20 16.74 -3.52
CA LEU A 83 7.68 15.39 -3.33
C LEU A 83 8.63 14.56 -2.44
N ILE A 84 9.93 14.56 -2.72
CA ILE A 84 10.91 13.86 -1.88
C ILE A 84 10.87 14.36 -0.44
N GLN A 85 10.81 15.68 -0.23
CA GLN A 85 10.77 16.26 1.12
C GLN A 85 9.49 15.94 1.89
N ARG A 86 8.34 15.85 1.20
CA ARG A 86 7.02 15.69 1.84
C ARG A 86 6.60 14.24 1.99
N ILE A 87 6.88 13.42 0.98
CA ILE A 87 6.40 12.03 0.92
C ILE A 87 7.50 10.99 0.69
N GLY A 88 8.75 11.43 0.44
CA GLY A 88 9.93 10.57 0.35
C GLY A 88 10.21 9.97 -1.02
N PHE A 89 9.35 10.13 -2.01
CA PHE A 89 9.48 9.49 -3.34
C PHE A 89 8.79 10.29 -4.46
N VAL A 90 9.10 9.90 -5.69
CA VAL A 90 8.47 10.43 -6.91
C VAL A 90 7.96 9.26 -7.76
N ILE A 91 6.82 9.45 -8.41
CA ILE A 91 6.32 8.56 -9.48
C ILE A 91 6.15 9.40 -10.74
N GLU A 92 6.80 9.00 -11.83
CA GLU A 92 6.64 9.67 -13.12
C GLU A 92 5.17 9.66 -13.57
N PRO A 93 4.68 10.70 -14.24
CA PRO A 93 3.27 10.79 -14.62
C PRO A 93 2.75 9.57 -15.38
N GLU A 94 3.51 9.02 -16.33
CA GLU A 94 3.12 7.84 -17.11
C GLU A 94 3.02 6.55 -16.27
N ASN A 95 3.65 6.54 -15.10
CA ASN A 95 3.67 5.42 -14.16
C ASN A 95 2.62 5.54 -13.07
N LEU A 96 1.89 6.65 -12.96
CA LEU A 96 0.79 6.77 -12.01
C LEU A 96 -0.24 5.65 -12.23
N PHE A 97 -0.80 5.14 -11.13
CA PHE A 97 -1.81 4.08 -11.18
C PHE A 97 -3.00 4.45 -12.07
N SER A 98 -3.41 5.71 -12.08
CA SER A 98 -4.44 6.28 -12.95
C SER A 98 -4.09 6.13 -14.43
N ASN A 99 -2.84 6.37 -14.81
CA ASN A 99 -2.36 6.25 -16.18
C ASN A 99 -2.13 4.78 -16.59
N LEU A 100 -1.63 3.93 -15.69
CA LEU A 100 -1.57 2.48 -15.93
C LEU A 100 -2.97 1.89 -16.12
N LYS A 101 -3.95 2.32 -15.32
CA LYS A 101 -5.35 1.96 -15.50
C LYS A 101 -5.88 2.38 -16.87
N ALA A 102 -5.60 3.60 -17.31
CA ALA A 102 -5.99 4.08 -18.64
C ALA A 102 -5.36 3.24 -19.76
N LYS A 103 -4.09 2.82 -19.62
CA LYS A 103 -3.47 1.86 -20.56
C LYS A 103 -4.21 0.53 -20.61
N ILE A 104 -4.67 0.00 -19.45
CA ILE A 104 -5.45 -1.25 -19.41
C ILE A 104 -6.79 -1.09 -20.16
N GLU A 105 -7.50 0.02 -19.91
CA GLU A 105 -8.77 0.34 -20.57
C GLU A 105 -8.60 0.48 -22.08
N ASN A 106 -7.49 1.05 -22.53
CA ASN A 106 -7.13 1.22 -23.94
C ASN A 106 -6.46 0.00 -24.57
N GLN A 107 -6.28 -1.11 -23.81
CA GLN A 107 -5.62 -2.34 -24.26
C GLN A 107 -4.15 -2.15 -24.72
N THR A 108 -3.45 -1.19 -24.13
CA THR A 108 -2.04 -0.88 -24.42
C THR A 108 -1.11 -1.17 -23.23
N PHE A 109 -1.67 -1.64 -22.11
CA PHE A 109 -0.91 -2.01 -20.92
C PHE A 109 -0.13 -3.30 -21.16
N GLU A 110 1.14 -3.31 -20.76
CA GLU A 110 1.99 -4.48 -20.69
C GLU A 110 2.52 -4.67 -19.25
N ILE A 111 2.86 -5.90 -18.87
CA ILE A 111 3.37 -6.20 -17.52
C ILE A 111 4.66 -5.42 -17.20
N GLU A 112 5.44 -5.11 -18.23
CA GLU A 112 6.65 -4.31 -18.17
C GLU A 112 6.38 -2.86 -17.74
N ASP A 113 5.22 -2.29 -18.07
CA ASP A 113 4.82 -0.95 -17.61
C ASP A 113 4.81 -0.90 -16.08
N LEU A 114 4.17 -1.90 -15.45
CA LEU A 114 4.13 -1.99 -13.99
C LEU A 114 5.52 -2.28 -13.39
N SER A 115 6.29 -3.17 -14.01
CA SER A 115 7.66 -3.47 -13.55
C SER A 115 8.56 -2.23 -13.57
N ASN A 116 8.46 -1.43 -14.62
CA ASN A 116 9.21 -0.17 -14.75
C ASN A 116 8.71 0.87 -13.73
N ALA A 117 7.40 0.94 -13.54
CA ALA A 117 6.78 1.86 -12.60
C ALA A 117 7.26 1.60 -11.16
N ILE A 118 7.32 0.34 -10.72
CA ILE A 118 7.85 -0.05 -9.40
C ILE A 118 9.33 0.32 -9.27
N LYS A 119 10.16 -0.02 -10.26
CA LYS A 119 11.58 0.33 -10.25
C LYS A 119 11.81 1.83 -10.20
N ASN A 120 10.95 2.62 -10.84
CA ASN A 120 11.05 4.08 -10.80
C ASN A 120 10.78 4.64 -9.41
N VAL A 121 9.84 4.07 -8.65
CA VAL A 121 9.64 4.46 -7.24
C VAL A 121 10.91 4.23 -6.44
N GLU A 122 11.47 3.02 -6.46
CA GLU A 122 12.70 2.69 -5.75
C GLU A 122 13.89 3.58 -6.18
N ASN A 123 14.05 3.80 -7.50
CA ASN A 123 15.12 4.64 -8.02
C ASN A 123 14.98 6.11 -7.62
N SER A 124 13.75 6.62 -7.45
CA SER A 124 13.50 8.00 -7.07
C SER A 124 13.96 8.34 -5.64
N THR A 125 14.11 7.33 -4.79
CA THR A 125 14.51 7.49 -3.39
C THR A 125 16.01 7.41 -3.16
N ARG A 126 16.79 6.98 -4.17
CA ARG A 126 18.25 6.78 -4.05
C ARG A 126 18.97 8.05 -3.64
N GLY A 127 19.78 7.93 -2.59
CA GLY A 127 20.56 9.05 -2.02
C GLY A 127 19.73 9.98 -1.13
N HIS A 128 18.48 9.64 -0.83
CA HIS A 128 17.60 10.35 0.09
C HIS A 128 17.39 9.55 1.39
N GLU A 129 16.93 10.22 2.44
CA GLU A 129 16.66 9.58 3.76
C GLU A 129 15.63 8.45 3.67
N SER A 130 14.75 8.50 2.67
CA SER A 130 13.71 7.51 2.42
C SER A 130 14.19 6.26 1.65
N GLU A 131 15.45 6.18 1.22
CA GLU A 131 15.94 5.06 0.41
C GLU A 131 15.72 3.70 1.10
N ASP A 132 16.05 3.62 2.39
CA ASP A 132 15.90 2.37 3.15
C ASP A 132 14.44 1.93 3.32
N ASP A 133 13.48 2.87 3.23
CA ASP A 133 12.04 2.58 3.36
C ASP A 133 11.45 1.99 2.06
N PHE A 134 12.08 2.23 0.91
CA PHE A 134 11.55 1.84 -0.40
C PHE A 134 12.37 0.73 -1.10
N ILE A 135 13.59 0.49 -0.68
CA ILE A 135 14.41 -0.60 -1.22
C ILE A 135 13.75 -1.94 -0.86
N HIS A 136 13.62 -2.83 -1.86
CA HIS A 136 12.99 -4.15 -1.70
C HIS A 136 11.49 -4.16 -1.34
N LEU A 137 10.82 -3.01 -1.36
CA LEU A 137 9.42 -2.86 -0.96
C LEU A 137 8.46 -3.75 -1.76
N PHE A 138 8.79 -4.05 -3.01
CA PHE A 138 7.97 -4.85 -3.91
C PHE A 138 8.58 -6.20 -4.30
N ASP A 139 9.65 -6.63 -3.64
CA ASP A 139 10.37 -7.88 -3.99
C ASP A 139 9.48 -9.12 -3.89
N ASP A 140 8.51 -9.14 -2.99
CA ASP A 140 7.55 -10.22 -2.83
C ASP A 140 6.53 -10.31 -3.99
N MET A 141 6.50 -9.32 -4.88
CA MET A 141 5.62 -9.27 -6.05
C MET A 141 6.38 -9.63 -7.33
N ASP A 142 6.73 -10.92 -7.51
CA ASP A 142 7.44 -11.39 -8.70
C ASP A 142 6.55 -11.37 -9.95
N LEU A 143 6.63 -10.27 -10.72
CA LEU A 143 5.87 -10.09 -11.97
C LEU A 143 6.30 -11.03 -13.10
N ASN A 144 7.45 -11.73 -12.96
CA ASN A 144 7.93 -12.70 -13.93
C ASN A 144 7.52 -14.14 -13.61
N SER A 145 6.86 -14.36 -12.47
CA SER A 145 6.41 -15.68 -12.03
C SER A 145 5.57 -16.39 -13.08
N SER A 146 5.91 -17.64 -13.38
CA SER A 146 5.13 -18.53 -14.24
C SER A 146 3.73 -18.82 -13.69
N ARG A 147 3.51 -18.57 -12.40
CA ARG A 147 2.21 -18.71 -11.73
C ARG A 147 1.21 -17.62 -12.12
N LEU A 148 1.68 -16.43 -12.53
CA LEU A 148 0.85 -15.41 -13.17
C LEU A 148 0.46 -15.80 -14.61
N GLY A 149 1.26 -16.64 -15.23
CA GLY A 149 1.07 -17.11 -16.60
C GLY A 149 2.40 -17.43 -17.28
N ASN A 150 2.35 -18.36 -18.22
CA ASN A 150 3.56 -18.85 -18.94
C ASN A 150 4.03 -17.87 -20.02
N THR A 151 3.27 -16.84 -20.34
CA THR A 151 3.61 -15.82 -21.34
C THR A 151 3.38 -14.42 -20.79
N ASN A 152 4.09 -13.42 -21.33
CA ASN A 152 3.87 -12.01 -20.97
C ASN A 152 2.42 -11.62 -21.17
N ALA A 153 1.79 -11.99 -22.26
CA ALA A 153 0.38 -11.69 -22.54
C ALA A 153 -0.57 -12.26 -21.46
N ALA A 154 -0.29 -13.47 -20.95
CA ALA A 154 -1.09 -14.07 -19.88
C ALA A 154 -0.90 -13.30 -18.56
N ARG A 155 0.34 -12.94 -18.22
CA ARG A 155 0.67 -12.13 -17.03
C ARG A 155 0.06 -10.74 -17.10
N THR A 156 0.20 -10.06 -18.25
CA THR A 156 -0.42 -8.76 -18.53
C THR A 156 -1.92 -8.80 -18.32
N LYS A 157 -2.60 -9.80 -18.89
CA LYS A 157 -4.06 -9.96 -18.76
C LYS A 157 -4.49 -10.18 -17.31
N LEU A 158 -3.77 -11.02 -16.55
CA LEU A 158 -4.11 -11.35 -15.18
C LEU A 158 -3.89 -10.13 -14.26
N ILE A 159 -2.71 -9.53 -14.31
CA ILE A 159 -2.38 -8.35 -13.49
C ILE A 159 -3.27 -7.16 -13.87
N GLY A 160 -3.52 -6.92 -15.15
CA GLY A 160 -4.44 -5.87 -15.60
C GLY A 160 -5.86 -6.07 -15.02
N LYS A 161 -6.38 -7.31 -14.99
CA LYS A 161 -7.65 -7.61 -14.34
C LYS A 161 -7.63 -7.29 -12.84
N VAL A 162 -6.56 -7.66 -12.14
CA VAL A 162 -6.41 -7.37 -10.71
C VAL A 162 -6.35 -5.87 -10.45
N MET A 163 -5.56 -5.13 -11.22
CA MET A 163 -5.47 -3.67 -11.14
C MET A 163 -6.83 -3.00 -11.37
N MET A 164 -7.58 -3.45 -12.37
CA MET A 164 -8.94 -2.93 -12.63
C MET A 164 -9.87 -3.18 -11.44
N ASN A 165 -9.83 -4.36 -10.84
CA ASN A 165 -10.63 -4.65 -9.65
C ASN A 165 -10.19 -3.81 -8.44
N ILE A 166 -8.88 -3.66 -8.22
CA ILE A 166 -8.31 -2.80 -7.18
C ILE A 166 -8.73 -1.33 -7.40
N SER A 167 -8.82 -0.86 -8.65
CA SER A 167 -9.25 0.51 -8.96
C SER A 167 -10.67 0.84 -8.48
N THR A 168 -11.50 -0.18 -8.24
CA THR A 168 -12.88 -0.01 -7.73
C THR A 168 -12.98 0.03 -6.22
N LEU A 169 -11.89 -0.22 -5.50
CA LEU A 169 -11.89 -0.15 -4.04
C LEU A 169 -12.12 1.29 -3.60
N PRO A 170 -12.98 1.53 -2.59
CA PRO A 170 -13.23 2.88 -2.09
C PRO A 170 -12.03 3.30 -1.21
N PHE A 171 -11.05 3.97 -1.79
CA PHE A 171 -10.06 4.68 -1.00
C PHE A 171 -10.56 6.12 -0.77
N VAL A 172 -10.58 6.55 0.49
CA VAL A 172 -10.93 7.91 0.89
C VAL A 172 -9.66 8.56 1.44
N HIS A 173 -9.17 9.62 0.77
CA HIS A 173 -7.96 10.36 1.14
C HIS A 173 -8.17 11.23 2.40
N SER A 174 -8.27 10.59 3.56
CA SER A 174 -8.31 11.25 4.86
C SER A 174 -7.39 10.49 5.83
N ASP A 175 -7.10 11.04 7.01
CA ASP A 175 -6.31 10.35 8.05
C ASP A 175 -6.84 8.96 8.44
N LEU A 176 -8.06 8.61 7.97
CA LEU A 176 -8.68 7.30 8.09
C LEU A 176 -8.15 6.25 7.09
N GLU A 177 -7.42 6.65 6.05
CA GLU A 177 -6.95 5.75 4.98
C GLU A 177 -5.89 4.75 5.42
N ILE A 178 -4.96 5.17 6.25
CA ILE A 178 -3.95 4.27 6.84
C ILE A 178 -4.65 3.13 7.58
N ASP A 179 -5.82 3.44 8.19
CA ASP A 179 -6.66 2.45 8.84
C ASP A 179 -7.28 1.46 7.85
N MET A 180 -7.75 1.92 6.70
CA MET A 180 -8.35 1.05 5.68
C MET A 180 -7.33 0.11 5.02
N LEU A 181 -6.10 0.58 4.79
CA LEU A 181 -5.02 -0.27 4.27
C LEU A 181 -4.61 -1.32 5.31
N GLY A 182 -4.44 -0.93 6.57
CA GLY A 182 -4.17 -1.86 7.67
C GLY A 182 -5.28 -2.88 7.84
N ASP A 183 -6.55 -2.46 7.80
CA ASP A 183 -7.71 -3.34 7.88
C ASP A 183 -7.81 -4.30 6.69
N ALA A 184 -7.48 -3.83 5.47
CA ALA A 184 -7.41 -4.66 4.27
C ALA A 184 -6.30 -5.72 4.39
N TYR A 185 -5.13 -5.30 4.85
CA TYR A 185 -3.98 -6.16 5.09
C TYR A 185 -4.31 -7.25 6.12
N GLU A 186 -4.79 -6.86 7.31
CA GLU A 186 -5.17 -7.81 8.37
C GLU A 186 -6.25 -8.79 7.90
N TYR A 187 -7.25 -8.30 7.17
CA TYR A 187 -8.31 -9.15 6.62
C TYR A 187 -7.77 -10.20 5.65
N LEU A 188 -6.93 -9.80 4.70
CA LEU A 188 -6.34 -10.71 3.72
C LEU A 188 -5.46 -11.75 4.40
N ILE A 189 -4.57 -11.33 5.31
CA ILE A 189 -3.73 -12.26 6.07
C ILE A 189 -4.58 -13.23 6.89
N GLY A 190 -5.61 -12.77 7.59
CA GLY A 190 -6.50 -13.61 8.37
C GLY A 190 -7.22 -14.66 7.53
N GLN A 191 -7.70 -14.28 6.34
CA GLN A 191 -8.38 -15.21 5.42
C GLN A 191 -7.41 -16.24 4.83
N PHE A 192 -6.19 -15.83 4.50
CA PHE A 192 -5.19 -16.73 3.92
C PHE A 192 -4.58 -17.68 4.94
N ALA A 193 -4.32 -17.22 6.15
CA ALA A 193 -3.87 -18.06 7.24
C ALA A 193 -4.87 -19.16 7.57
N ALA A 194 -6.18 -18.84 7.58
CA ALA A 194 -7.25 -19.81 7.80
C ALA A 194 -7.29 -20.89 6.72
N ASN A 195 -7.07 -20.52 5.44
CA ASN A 195 -7.07 -21.44 4.31
C ASN A 195 -5.80 -22.31 4.22
N ALA A 196 -4.66 -21.81 4.73
CA ALA A 196 -3.39 -22.54 4.72
C ALA A 196 -3.26 -23.57 5.87
N GLY A 197 -4.28 -23.71 6.71
CA GLY A 197 -4.26 -24.61 7.88
C GLY A 197 -3.28 -24.19 8.98
N LYS A 198 -2.69 -23.01 8.87
CA LYS A 198 -1.82 -22.39 9.88
C LYS A 198 -2.67 -21.58 10.86
N LYS A 199 -2.27 -21.55 12.13
CA LYS A 199 -2.97 -20.74 13.13
C LYS A 199 -2.74 -19.26 12.81
N ALA A 200 -3.79 -18.47 12.67
CA ALA A 200 -3.73 -17.04 12.31
C ALA A 200 -2.80 -16.22 13.24
N GLY A 201 -2.65 -16.63 14.49
CA GLY A 201 -1.79 -15.95 15.47
C GLY A 201 -0.27 -16.08 15.24
N GLU A 202 0.17 -16.85 14.23
CA GLU A 202 1.58 -16.91 13.84
C GLU A 202 1.99 -15.74 12.92
N PHE A 203 1.01 -14.94 12.43
CA PHE A 203 1.25 -13.92 11.40
C PHE A 203 0.96 -12.48 11.83
N TYR A 204 0.06 -12.27 12.78
CA TYR A 204 -0.28 -10.95 13.27
C TYR A 204 -1.03 -11.00 14.60
N THR A 205 -0.95 -9.92 15.37
CA THR A 205 -1.73 -9.76 16.59
C THR A 205 -3.14 -9.25 16.23
N PRO A 206 -4.22 -9.96 16.59
CA PRO A 206 -5.58 -9.52 16.28
C PRO A 206 -5.86 -8.10 16.76
N GLN A 207 -6.57 -7.32 15.96
CA GLN A 207 -6.83 -5.90 16.18
C GLN A 207 -7.41 -5.60 17.58
N GLN A 208 -8.30 -6.47 18.08
CA GLN A 208 -8.89 -6.32 19.41
C GLN A 208 -7.83 -6.44 20.51
N VAL A 209 -6.88 -7.37 20.35
CA VAL A 209 -5.77 -7.58 21.30
C VAL A 209 -4.79 -6.42 21.23
N SER A 210 -4.40 -5.98 20.02
CA SER A 210 -3.53 -4.81 19.81
C SER A 210 -4.14 -3.54 20.43
N THR A 211 -5.46 -3.35 20.30
CA THR A 211 -6.15 -2.19 20.89
C THR A 211 -6.12 -2.25 22.42
N ILE A 212 -6.33 -3.41 23.02
CA ILE A 212 -6.26 -3.56 24.48
C ILE A 212 -4.85 -3.28 24.98
N LEU A 213 -3.84 -3.86 24.34
CA LEU A 213 -2.43 -3.65 24.69
C LEU A 213 -2.04 -2.18 24.55
N ALA A 214 -2.42 -1.54 23.42
CA ALA A 214 -2.16 -0.13 23.19
C ALA A 214 -2.75 0.74 24.30
N LYS A 215 -4.02 0.52 24.68
CA LYS A 215 -4.67 1.26 25.77
C LYS A 215 -3.97 1.05 27.12
N ILE A 216 -3.51 -0.18 27.41
CA ILE A 216 -2.80 -0.46 28.67
C ILE A 216 -1.48 0.31 28.74
N VAL A 217 -0.68 0.31 27.66
CA VAL A 217 0.64 0.96 27.68
C VAL A 217 0.56 2.50 27.60
N THR A 218 -0.55 3.02 27.08
CA THR A 218 -0.80 4.48 26.98
C THR A 218 -1.62 5.04 28.13
N ASP A 219 -2.08 4.20 29.06
CA ASP A 219 -2.97 4.65 30.14
C ASP A 219 -2.36 5.84 30.90
N GLY A 220 -3.12 6.93 30.98
CA GLY A 220 -2.68 8.19 31.59
C GLY A 220 -1.58 8.95 30.84
N LYS A 221 -1.31 8.62 29.57
CA LYS A 221 -0.27 9.26 28.75
C LYS A 221 -0.85 9.80 27.44
N GLU A 222 -0.64 11.09 27.19
CA GLU A 222 -1.05 11.75 25.93
C GLU A 222 0.10 11.83 24.92
N ASP A 223 1.34 11.88 25.39
CA ASP A 223 2.56 12.07 24.60
C ASP A 223 3.62 11.02 24.98
N LEU A 224 4.10 10.28 23.99
CA LEU A 224 5.15 9.29 24.16
C LEU A 224 6.37 9.67 23.33
N ARG A 225 7.56 9.62 23.95
CA ARG A 225 8.82 9.87 23.23
C ARG A 225 9.10 8.76 22.20
N SER A 226 8.88 7.52 22.59
CA SER A 226 9.12 6.37 21.74
C SER A 226 8.32 5.16 22.18
N VAL A 227 8.04 4.30 21.21
CA VAL A 227 7.48 2.95 21.40
C VAL A 227 8.41 1.95 20.75
N TYR A 228 8.61 0.81 21.38
CA TYR A 228 9.46 -0.26 20.88
C TYR A 228 8.75 -1.61 21.01
N ASP A 229 8.78 -2.39 19.92
CA ASP A 229 8.33 -3.77 19.90
C ASP A 229 9.47 -4.67 19.40
N PRO A 230 10.00 -5.57 20.24
CA PRO A 230 11.11 -6.47 19.88
C PRO A 230 10.72 -7.61 18.95
N THR A 231 9.43 -7.77 18.63
CA THR A 231 8.87 -8.82 17.78
C THR A 231 7.70 -8.28 16.97
N CYS A 232 7.96 -7.16 16.28
CA CYS A 232 6.90 -6.30 15.75
C CYS A 232 6.07 -6.95 14.63
N GLY A 233 6.56 -7.99 13.98
CA GLY A 233 5.90 -8.57 12.82
C GLY A 233 5.62 -7.50 11.76
N SER A 234 4.36 -7.33 11.38
CA SER A 234 3.90 -6.29 10.45
C SER A 234 3.82 -4.88 11.07
N GLY A 235 4.24 -4.68 12.31
CA GLY A 235 4.17 -3.40 13.01
C GLY A 235 2.76 -2.98 13.47
N SER A 236 1.74 -3.81 13.29
CA SER A 236 0.34 -3.44 13.57
C SER A 236 0.11 -3.02 15.03
N LEU A 237 0.78 -3.64 15.99
CA LEU A 237 0.72 -3.26 17.40
C LEU A 237 1.36 -1.90 17.65
N LEU A 238 2.55 -1.63 17.09
CA LEU A 238 3.23 -0.35 17.19
C LEU A 238 2.36 0.80 16.66
N LEU A 239 1.80 0.63 15.46
CA LEU A 239 0.94 1.63 14.84
C LEU A 239 -0.36 1.86 15.64
N ARG A 240 -0.86 0.82 16.32
CA ARG A 240 -2.04 0.94 17.17
C ARG A 240 -1.81 1.86 18.38
N VAL A 241 -0.61 1.86 18.96
CA VAL A 241 -0.25 2.77 20.06
C VAL A 241 -0.37 4.23 19.63
N GLY A 242 -0.03 4.56 18.38
CA GLY A 242 -0.14 5.91 17.83
C GLY A 242 -1.58 6.45 17.69
N ARG A 243 -2.58 5.56 17.80
CA ARG A 243 -4.00 5.97 17.83
C ARG A 243 -4.51 6.32 19.22
N GLU A 244 -3.84 5.82 20.24
CA GLU A 244 -4.23 6.06 21.63
C GLU A 244 -3.43 7.21 22.27
N ALA A 245 -2.19 7.48 21.79
CA ALA A 245 -1.34 8.56 22.25
C ALA A 245 -0.46 9.09 21.10
N LYS A 246 -0.02 10.33 21.20
CA LYS A 246 0.93 10.93 20.26
C LYS A 246 2.32 10.31 20.46
N VAL A 247 2.83 9.61 19.45
CA VAL A 247 4.15 8.96 19.47
C VAL A 247 5.11 9.68 18.53
N ARG A 248 6.34 10.00 19.02
CA ARG A 248 7.36 10.71 18.22
C ARG A 248 8.21 9.76 17.40
N ASN A 249 8.56 8.60 17.98
CA ASN A 249 9.43 7.62 17.31
C ASN A 249 8.88 6.21 17.53
N TYR A 250 8.89 5.42 16.48
CA TYR A 250 8.53 4.01 16.49
C TYR A 250 9.77 3.18 16.21
N TYR A 251 9.98 2.13 16.99
CA TYR A 251 11.06 1.18 16.80
C TYR A 251 10.49 -0.23 16.80
N GLY A 252 10.75 -0.97 15.74
CA GLY A 252 10.37 -2.37 15.60
C GLY A 252 11.60 -3.23 15.38
N GLN A 253 11.55 -4.46 15.85
CA GLN A 253 12.52 -5.49 15.52
C GLN A 253 11.77 -6.74 15.10
N GLU A 254 12.18 -7.35 13.98
CA GLU A 254 11.61 -8.58 13.48
C GLU A 254 12.73 -9.49 12.94
N TYR A 255 12.64 -10.78 13.22
CA TYR A 255 13.61 -11.77 12.75
C TYR A 255 13.28 -12.25 11.34
N ASN A 256 11.99 -12.32 11.02
CA ASN A 256 11.51 -12.85 9.74
C ASN A 256 11.25 -11.71 8.75
N LEU A 257 12.19 -11.51 7.81
CA LEU A 257 12.11 -10.46 6.79
C LEU A 257 10.86 -10.53 5.92
N SER A 258 10.20 -11.68 5.78
CA SER A 258 8.95 -11.80 5.02
C SER A 258 7.71 -11.32 5.78
N LEU A 259 7.86 -10.83 7.01
CA LEU A 259 6.78 -10.24 7.83
C LEU A 259 6.88 -8.72 7.94
N ILE A 260 7.98 -8.14 7.54
CA ILE A 260 8.21 -6.71 7.44
C ILE A 260 7.85 -6.26 6.03
#